data_5ba20643c28170dcabcdc4d8bf48e9b9
#
_entry.id   5ba20643c28170dcabcdc4d8bf48e9b9
#
_cell.length_a   1.000
_cell.length_b   1.000
_cell.length_c   1.000
_cell.angle_alpha   90.00
_cell.angle_beta   90.00
_cell.angle_gamma   90.00
#
_symmetry.space_group_name_H-M   'P 1'
#
loop_
_entity.id
_entity.type
_entity.pdbx_description
1 polymer ?
#
loop_
_entity_poly.entity_id
_entity_poly.type
_entity_poly.pdbx_seq_one_letter_code
_entity_poly.pdbx_strand_id
1 'polypeptide(L)'
;MVDRLEVTRQQWDKWIKALTEGEDSVVARLNRAADAMSKTATEQTESKWGTEDGPSAFGSRYQKYLSAEATALKQMAANAEKFAQRIEDALKKITGNDDESRASLDKVIDDLNTEISTIDSVYESEKMKRFRANPQLELSEATKDVGPY
;
A
#
# COMPACT_ATOMS: atom_id res chain seq x y z
N MET A 1 33.43 14.83 -9.19
CA MET A 1 32.03 15.31 -9.16
C MET A 1 31.16 14.65 -10.22
N VAL A 2 31.64 14.52 -11.44
CA VAL A 2 30.92 13.78 -12.52
C VAL A 2 30.68 12.31 -12.12
N ASP A 3 31.64 11.69 -11.48
CA ASP A 3 31.54 10.30 -11.02
C ASP A 3 30.48 10.06 -9.94
N ARG A 4 30.25 11.04 -9.07
CA ARG A 4 29.20 10.96 -8.03
C ARG A 4 27.80 11.03 -8.62
N LEU A 5 27.60 11.86 -9.62
CA LEU A 5 26.30 11.97 -10.32
C LEU A 5 26.02 10.71 -11.15
N GLU A 6 27.03 10.15 -11.78
CA GLU A 6 26.90 8.92 -12.58
C GLU A 6 26.59 7.70 -11.72
N VAL A 7 27.30 7.52 -10.61
CA VAL A 7 27.02 6.47 -9.62
C VAL A 7 25.62 6.64 -9.03
N THR A 8 25.22 7.86 -8.75
CA THR A 8 23.88 8.15 -8.23
C THR A 8 22.79 7.80 -9.25
N ARG A 9 22.98 8.12 -10.53
CA ARG A 9 22.06 7.70 -11.61
C ARG A 9 21.91 6.20 -11.71
N GLN A 10 23.00 5.47 -11.75
CA GLN A 10 22.97 3.99 -11.81
C GLN A 10 22.28 3.41 -10.60
N GLN A 11 22.48 3.98 -9.43
CA GLN A 11 21.83 3.56 -8.20
C GLN A 11 20.32 3.83 -8.22
N TRP A 12 19.91 5.00 -8.70
CA TRP A 12 18.50 5.33 -8.88
C TRP A 12 17.83 4.42 -9.91
N ASP A 13 18.49 4.13 -11.02
CA ASP A 13 17.99 3.18 -12.03
C ASP A 13 17.77 1.80 -11.44
N LYS A 14 18.68 1.33 -10.62
CA LYS A 14 18.53 0.06 -9.90
C LYS A 14 17.31 0.07 -8.97
N TRP A 15 17.12 1.14 -8.23
CA TRP A 15 15.98 1.26 -7.32
C TRP A 15 14.65 1.35 -8.06
N ILE A 16 14.60 2.11 -9.14
CA ILE A 16 13.42 2.20 -10.02
C ILE A 16 13.06 0.81 -10.55
N LYS A 17 14.02 0.08 -11.05
CA LYS A 17 13.81 -1.29 -11.55
C LYS A 17 13.35 -2.24 -10.45
N ALA A 18 13.95 -2.16 -9.28
CA ALA A 18 13.53 -2.97 -8.13
C ALA A 18 12.10 -2.65 -7.67
N LEU A 19 11.66 -1.41 -7.86
CA LEU A 19 10.28 -0.99 -7.55
C LEU A 19 9.27 -1.47 -8.58
N THR A 20 9.59 -1.38 -9.88
CA THR A 20 8.60 -1.45 -10.95
C THR A 20 8.80 -2.58 -11.96
N GLU A 21 9.99 -3.11 -12.11
CA GLU A 21 10.30 -4.09 -13.16
C GLU A 21 10.45 -5.52 -12.63
N GLY A 22 9.78 -6.45 -13.31
CA GLY A 22 9.90 -7.87 -13.03
C GLY A 22 8.94 -8.38 -11.96
N GLU A 23 8.88 -9.70 -11.85
CA GLU A 23 7.96 -10.40 -10.93
C GLU A 23 8.29 -10.18 -9.45
N ASP A 24 9.54 -9.88 -9.15
CA ASP A 24 10.02 -9.63 -7.78
C ASP A 24 10.03 -8.14 -7.42
N SER A 25 9.56 -7.28 -8.30
CA SER A 25 9.43 -5.85 -8.00
C SER A 25 8.45 -5.61 -6.85
N VAL A 26 8.64 -4.50 -6.15
CA VAL A 26 7.75 -4.10 -5.06
C VAL A 26 6.31 -3.95 -5.56
N VAL A 27 6.11 -3.31 -6.71
CA VAL A 27 4.79 -3.13 -7.33
C VAL A 27 4.13 -4.48 -7.63
N ALA A 28 4.86 -5.41 -8.25
CA ALA A 28 4.34 -6.74 -8.56
C ALA A 28 3.96 -7.52 -7.29
N ARG A 29 4.78 -7.45 -6.26
CA ARG A 29 4.52 -8.10 -4.98
C ARG A 29 3.32 -7.51 -4.25
N LEU A 30 3.19 -6.19 -4.25
CA LEU A 30 2.03 -5.50 -3.67
C LEU A 30 0.74 -5.86 -4.40
N ASN A 31 0.76 -5.89 -5.72
CA ASN A 31 -0.40 -6.27 -6.53
C ASN A 31 -0.80 -7.73 -6.30
N ARG A 32 0.15 -8.65 -6.22
CA ARG A 32 -0.14 -10.05 -5.89
C ARG A 32 -0.74 -10.20 -4.49
N ALA A 33 -0.21 -9.50 -3.52
CA ALA A 33 -0.75 -9.51 -2.16
C ALA A 33 -2.18 -8.93 -2.13
N ALA A 34 -2.43 -7.85 -2.85
CA ALA A 34 -3.76 -7.26 -2.98
C ALA A 34 -4.75 -8.22 -3.64
N ASP A 35 -4.35 -8.88 -4.71
CA ASP A 35 -5.19 -9.85 -5.42
C ASP A 35 -5.50 -11.06 -4.53
N ALA A 36 -4.52 -11.55 -3.77
CA ALA A 36 -4.72 -12.63 -2.81
C ALA A 36 -5.71 -12.24 -1.69
N MET A 37 -5.60 -11.02 -1.17
CA MET A 37 -6.55 -10.51 -0.17
C MET A 37 -7.94 -10.30 -0.75
N SER A 38 -8.06 -9.79 -1.95
CA SER A 38 -9.34 -9.64 -2.64
C SER A 38 -10.01 -11.00 -2.87
N LYS A 39 -9.25 -11.98 -3.29
CA LYS A 39 -9.74 -13.35 -3.46
C LYS A 39 -10.22 -13.93 -2.14
N THR A 40 -9.41 -13.81 -1.10
CA THR A 40 -9.80 -14.26 0.24
C THR A 40 -11.05 -13.55 0.75
N ALA A 41 -11.19 -12.25 0.44
CA ALA A 41 -12.39 -11.50 0.79
C ALA A 41 -13.65 -12.08 0.13
N THR A 42 -13.58 -12.46 -1.15
CA THR A 42 -14.72 -13.07 -1.85
C THR A 42 -15.09 -14.47 -1.32
N GLU A 43 -14.18 -15.14 -0.65
CA GLU A 43 -14.38 -16.43 -0.04
C GLU A 43 -15.11 -16.36 1.33
N GLN A 44 -15.27 -15.15 1.87
CA GLN A 44 -15.99 -14.93 3.14
C GLN A 44 -17.51 -14.91 2.90
N THR A 45 -18.06 -16.06 2.62
CA THR A 45 -19.46 -16.23 2.21
C THR A 45 -20.29 -16.86 3.32
N GLU A 46 -21.60 -16.80 3.16
CA GLU A 46 -22.56 -17.49 4.00
C GLU A 46 -22.30 -19.00 4.07
N SER A 47 -21.86 -19.58 2.96
CA SER A 47 -21.47 -21.00 2.89
C SER A 47 -20.33 -21.35 3.85
N LYS A 48 -19.40 -20.41 4.07
CA LYS A 48 -18.27 -20.60 4.98
C LYS A 48 -18.62 -20.32 6.43
N TRP A 49 -19.37 -19.25 6.69
CA TRP A 49 -19.63 -18.73 8.04
C TRP A 49 -21.00 -19.15 8.59
N GLY A 50 -21.92 -19.59 7.72
CA GLY A 50 -23.28 -19.93 8.08
C GLY A 50 -24.19 -18.70 8.19
N THR A 51 -25.43 -18.97 8.62
CA THR A 51 -26.48 -17.95 8.75
C THR A 51 -26.66 -17.44 10.18
N GLU A 52 -25.95 -18.02 11.14
CA GLU A 52 -26.02 -17.61 12.54
C GLU A 52 -25.41 -16.19 12.71
N ASP A 53 -26.01 -15.37 13.55
CA ASP A 53 -25.68 -13.95 13.68
C ASP A 53 -24.23 -13.69 14.03
N GLY A 54 -23.63 -14.48 14.94
CA GLY A 54 -22.26 -14.30 15.36
C GLY A 54 -21.22 -14.56 14.25
N PRO A 55 -21.15 -15.78 13.73
CA PRO A 55 -20.24 -16.13 12.66
C PRO A 55 -20.48 -15.31 11.39
N SER A 56 -21.73 -15.04 11.02
CA SER A 56 -22.08 -14.23 9.87
C SER A 56 -21.57 -12.78 10.00
N ALA A 57 -21.76 -12.16 11.16
CA ALA A 57 -21.27 -10.82 11.43
C ALA A 57 -19.73 -10.74 11.40
N PHE A 58 -19.05 -11.73 11.94
CA PHE A 58 -17.60 -11.84 11.89
C PHE A 58 -17.12 -11.97 10.44
N GLY A 59 -17.70 -12.88 9.66
CA GLY A 59 -17.34 -13.08 8.25
C GLY A 59 -17.50 -11.80 7.42
N SER A 60 -18.59 -11.06 7.65
CA SER A 60 -18.84 -9.78 6.99
C SER A 60 -17.77 -8.72 7.35
N ARG A 61 -17.40 -8.60 8.60
CA ARG A 61 -16.35 -7.67 9.05
C ARG A 61 -14.98 -8.07 8.54
N TYR A 62 -14.67 -9.35 8.54
CA TYR A 62 -13.42 -9.89 8.00
C TYR A 62 -13.29 -9.61 6.50
N GLN A 63 -14.39 -9.83 5.75
CA GLN A 63 -14.46 -9.48 4.34
C GLN A 63 -14.15 -7.99 4.08
N LYS A 64 -14.78 -7.11 4.85
CA LYS A 64 -14.56 -5.67 4.74
C LYS A 64 -13.12 -5.27 5.06
N TYR A 65 -12.53 -5.89 6.07
CA TYR A 65 -11.13 -5.69 6.43
C TYR A 65 -10.20 -6.11 5.29
N LEU A 66 -10.37 -7.29 4.75
CA LEU A 66 -9.57 -7.80 3.64
C LEU A 66 -9.71 -6.94 2.39
N SER A 67 -10.90 -6.48 2.08
CA SER A 67 -11.16 -5.59 0.94
C SER A 67 -10.48 -4.23 1.13
N ALA A 68 -10.51 -3.67 2.33
CA ALA A 68 -9.83 -2.42 2.66
C ALA A 68 -8.30 -2.56 2.56
N GLU A 69 -7.75 -3.65 3.07
CA GLU A 69 -6.30 -3.93 2.95
C GLU A 69 -5.89 -4.13 1.49
N ALA A 70 -6.68 -4.84 0.69
CA ALA A 70 -6.41 -5.01 -0.73
C ALA A 70 -6.38 -3.66 -1.47
N THR A 71 -7.35 -2.79 -1.18
CA THR A 71 -7.40 -1.43 -1.74
C THR A 71 -6.17 -0.62 -1.35
N ALA A 72 -5.77 -0.68 -0.08
CA ALA A 72 -4.58 0.02 0.42
C ALA A 72 -3.30 -0.48 -0.26
N LEU A 73 -3.14 -1.79 -0.44
CA LEU A 73 -1.99 -2.37 -1.13
C LEU A 73 -1.93 -1.96 -2.60
N LYS A 74 -3.06 -1.90 -3.29
CA LYS A 74 -3.14 -1.41 -4.68
C LYS A 74 -2.78 0.07 -4.76
N GLN A 75 -3.21 0.87 -3.80
CA GLN A 75 -2.86 2.28 -3.73
C GLN A 75 -1.35 2.46 -3.50
N MET A 76 -0.75 1.66 -2.62
CA MET A 76 0.70 1.65 -2.42
C MET A 76 1.45 1.28 -3.70
N ALA A 77 0.99 0.27 -4.44
CA ALA A 77 1.58 -0.11 -5.71
C ALA A 77 1.50 1.02 -6.73
N ALA A 78 0.35 1.67 -6.87
CA ALA A 78 0.16 2.81 -7.76
C ALA A 78 1.06 3.99 -7.37
N ASN A 79 1.22 4.26 -6.09
CA ASN A 79 2.09 5.31 -5.59
C ASN A 79 3.58 5.00 -5.83
N ALA A 80 3.97 3.74 -5.69
CA ALA A 80 5.33 3.30 -6.02
C ALA A 80 5.64 3.50 -7.51
N GLU A 81 4.70 3.20 -8.39
CA GLU A 81 4.83 3.45 -9.84
C GLU A 81 4.97 4.94 -10.14
N LYS A 82 4.12 5.78 -9.55
CA LYS A 82 4.18 7.24 -9.71
C LYS A 82 5.50 7.80 -9.19
N PHE A 83 5.95 7.31 -8.06
CA PHE A 83 7.23 7.70 -7.47
C PHE A 83 8.39 7.36 -8.39
N ALA A 84 8.44 6.14 -8.90
CA ALA A 84 9.44 5.71 -9.86
C ALA A 84 9.42 6.57 -11.13
N GLN A 85 8.24 6.87 -11.66
CA GLN A 85 8.07 7.71 -12.83
C GLN A 85 8.59 9.14 -12.59
N ARG A 86 8.29 9.71 -11.42
CA ARG A 86 8.77 11.06 -11.07
C ARG A 86 10.27 11.11 -10.91
N ILE A 87 10.88 10.08 -10.32
CA ILE A 87 12.35 9.98 -10.25
C ILE A 87 12.94 9.88 -11.65
N GLU A 88 12.38 9.06 -12.52
CA GLU A 88 12.82 8.92 -13.90
C GLU A 88 12.77 10.26 -14.65
N ASP A 89 11.65 10.97 -14.52
CA ASP A 89 11.47 12.28 -15.12
C ASP A 89 12.46 13.32 -14.58
N ALA A 90 12.70 13.31 -13.28
CA ALA A 90 13.70 14.17 -12.64
C ALA A 90 15.12 13.86 -13.14
N LEU A 91 15.47 12.59 -13.26
CA LEU A 91 16.77 12.15 -13.79
C LEU A 91 16.97 12.56 -15.24
N LYS A 92 15.93 12.54 -16.07
CA LYS A 92 15.98 13.00 -17.46
C LYS A 92 16.22 14.49 -17.56
N LYS A 93 15.76 15.28 -16.58
CA LYS A 93 15.96 16.73 -16.53
C LYS A 93 17.33 17.14 -16.00
N ILE A 94 18.08 16.22 -15.41
CA ILE A 94 19.45 16.46 -14.92
C ILE A 94 20.41 16.47 -16.11
N THR A 95 20.43 17.54 -16.86
CA THR A 95 21.30 17.67 -18.04
C THR A 95 22.29 18.84 -17.93
N GLY A 96 22.66 19.27 -16.73
CA GLY A 96 23.76 20.20 -16.61
C GLY A 96 23.60 21.39 -15.68
N ASN A 97 22.55 21.44 -14.86
CA ASN A 97 22.39 22.45 -13.83
C ASN A 97 22.03 21.82 -12.49
N ASP A 98 22.99 21.82 -11.55
CA ASP A 98 22.85 21.19 -10.24
C ASP A 98 21.69 21.78 -9.41
N ASP A 99 21.36 23.05 -9.57
CA ASP A 99 20.28 23.72 -8.83
C ASP A 99 18.90 23.30 -9.33
N GLU A 100 18.70 23.18 -10.63
CA GLU A 100 17.46 22.64 -11.22
C GLU A 100 17.25 21.18 -10.83
N SER A 101 18.32 20.41 -10.79
CA SER A 101 18.30 18.99 -10.39
C SER A 101 17.87 18.84 -8.94
N ARG A 102 18.39 19.67 -8.03
CA ARG A 102 17.97 19.69 -6.63
C ARG A 102 16.51 20.06 -6.46
N ALA A 103 16.07 21.12 -7.13
CA ALA A 103 14.68 21.57 -7.07
C ALA A 103 13.73 20.47 -7.58
N SER A 104 14.10 19.75 -8.64
CA SER A 104 13.32 18.63 -9.17
C SER A 104 13.26 17.45 -8.21
N LEU A 105 14.38 17.10 -7.57
CA LEU A 105 14.43 16.03 -6.57
C LEU A 105 13.66 16.41 -5.30
N ASP A 106 13.79 17.64 -4.83
CA ASP A 106 13.06 18.15 -3.66
C ASP A 106 11.55 18.09 -3.91
N LYS A 107 11.11 18.45 -5.10
CA LYS A 107 9.70 18.34 -5.49
C LYS A 107 9.21 16.89 -5.48
N VAL A 108 10.02 15.97 -5.97
CA VAL A 108 9.70 14.52 -5.94
C VAL A 108 9.55 14.03 -4.50
N ILE A 109 10.46 14.45 -3.62
CA ILE A 109 10.42 14.11 -2.19
C ILE A 109 9.18 14.69 -1.53
N ASP A 110 8.84 15.95 -1.80
CA ASP A 110 7.64 16.59 -1.26
C ASP A 110 6.36 15.88 -1.75
N ASP A 111 6.28 15.56 -3.01
CA ASP A 111 5.16 14.82 -3.59
C ASP A 111 5.04 13.42 -2.97
N LEU A 112 6.16 12.73 -2.76
CA LEU A 112 6.20 11.44 -2.09
C LEU A 112 5.69 11.55 -0.65
N ASN A 113 6.14 12.53 0.10
CA ASN A 113 5.70 12.75 1.48
C ASN A 113 4.19 13.01 1.54
N THR A 114 3.65 13.74 0.59
CA THR A 114 2.20 13.99 0.47
C THR A 114 1.45 12.68 0.19
N GLU A 115 1.96 11.85 -0.71
CA GLU A 115 1.36 10.55 -1.03
C GLU A 115 1.44 9.56 0.16
N ILE A 116 2.55 9.54 0.88
CA ILE A 116 2.70 8.74 2.11
C ILE A 116 1.68 9.19 3.15
N SER A 117 1.50 10.50 3.36
CA SER A 117 0.50 11.04 4.28
C SER A 117 -0.92 10.61 3.90
N THR A 118 -1.22 10.55 2.60
CA THR A 118 -2.51 10.08 2.10
C THR A 118 -2.70 8.59 2.39
N ILE A 119 -1.67 7.77 2.19
CA ILE A 119 -1.70 6.34 2.55
C ILE A 119 -1.90 6.19 4.05
N ASP A 120 -1.14 6.92 4.86
CA ASP A 120 -1.27 6.89 6.31
C ASP A 120 -2.69 7.23 6.75
N SER A 121 -3.34 8.20 6.12
CA SER A 121 -4.72 8.57 6.44
C SER A 121 -5.72 7.45 6.14
N VAL A 122 -5.48 6.66 5.09
CA VAL A 122 -6.31 5.48 4.76
C VAL A 122 -6.08 4.36 5.79
N TYR A 123 -4.83 4.12 6.17
CA TYR A 123 -4.50 3.13 7.19
C TYR A 123 -4.86 3.56 8.60
N GLU A 124 -4.91 4.85 8.85
CA GLU A 124 -5.19 5.44 10.15
C GLU A 124 -6.69 5.67 10.43
N SER A 125 -7.59 5.16 9.58
CA SER A 125 -8.97 5.08 10.02
C SER A 125 -8.99 4.36 11.38
N GLU A 126 -9.72 4.91 12.34
CA GLU A 126 -9.77 4.42 13.74
C GLU A 126 -9.97 2.89 13.82
N LYS A 127 -10.77 2.33 12.90
CA LYS A 127 -11.00 0.88 12.82
C LYS A 127 -9.76 0.09 12.42
N MET A 128 -8.98 0.59 11.49
CA MET A 128 -7.77 -0.08 11.03
C MET A 128 -6.67 -0.03 12.09
N LYS A 129 -6.53 1.10 12.78
CA LYS A 129 -5.64 1.21 13.94
C LYS A 129 -5.97 0.19 15.03
N ARG A 130 -7.22 0.08 15.40
CA ARG A 130 -7.68 -0.86 16.44
C ARG A 130 -7.43 -2.30 16.03
N PHE A 131 -7.76 -2.67 14.81
CA PHE A 131 -7.55 -4.02 14.31
C PHE A 131 -6.06 -4.40 14.29
N ARG A 132 -5.18 -3.50 13.87
CA ARG A 132 -3.74 -3.72 13.88
C ARG A 132 -3.16 -3.80 15.28
N ALA A 133 -3.59 -2.90 16.17
CA ALA A 133 -3.09 -2.86 17.54
C ALA A 133 -3.56 -4.08 18.34
N ASN A 134 -4.77 -4.55 18.10
CA ASN A 134 -5.32 -5.70 18.82
C ASN A 134 -6.40 -6.43 18.02
N PRO A 135 -5.99 -7.33 17.10
CA PRO A 135 -6.94 -8.12 16.29
C PRO A 135 -7.97 -8.88 17.12
N GLN A 136 -7.58 -9.31 18.31
CA GLN A 136 -8.44 -10.07 19.22
C GLN A 136 -9.57 -9.21 19.82
N LEU A 137 -9.32 -7.93 20.09
CA LEU A 137 -10.32 -6.99 20.60
C LEU A 137 -11.41 -6.70 19.58
N GLU A 138 -11.05 -6.48 18.34
CA GLU A 138 -12.00 -6.27 17.26
C GLU A 138 -12.85 -7.52 16.98
N LEU A 139 -12.25 -8.69 17.12
CA LEU A 139 -12.97 -9.97 17.04
C LEU A 139 -13.97 -10.11 18.20
N SER A 140 -13.57 -9.73 19.42
CA SER A 140 -14.45 -9.78 20.59
C SER A 140 -15.57 -8.76 20.54
N GLU A 141 -15.35 -7.58 19.98
CA GLU A 141 -16.40 -6.57 19.76
C GLU A 141 -17.37 -7.01 18.66
N ALA A 142 -16.86 -7.67 17.62
CA ALA A 142 -17.71 -8.27 16.59
C ALA A 142 -18.66 -9.33 17.13
N THR A 143 -18.26 -10.01 18.20
CA THR A 143 -19.07 -11.07 18.83
C THR A 143 -19.97 -10.56 19.97
N LYS A 144 -19.76 -9.33 20.48
CA LYS A 144 -20.58 -8.75 21.55
C LYS A 144 -21.98 -8.33 21.13
N ASP A 145 -22.15 -7.99 19.85
CA ASP A 145 -23.49 -7.66 19.31
C ASP A 145 -24.36 -8.87 19.03
N VAL A 146 -23.83 -10.06 19.31
CA VAL A 146 -24.55 -11.31 19.22
C VAL A 146 -25.06 -11.64 20.62
N GLY A 147 -26.34 -11.48 20.81
CA GLY A 147 -27.00 -11.80 22.08
C GLY A 147 -26.72 -13.22 22.55
N PRO A 148 -26.97 -13.51 23.83
CA PRO A 148 -26.73 -14.85 24.36
C PRO A 148 -27.51 -15.90 23.56
N TYR A 149 -26.85 -16.97 23.22
CA TYR A 149 -27.43 -18.15 22.61
C TYR A 149 -28.51 -18.77 23.50
#